data_7e2a558acebe5cbc1f327b10f2777bc5
#
_entry.id   7e2a558acebe5cbc1f327b10f2777bc5
#
_cell.length_a   1.000
_cell.length_b   1.000
_cell.length_c   1.000
_cell.angle_alpha   90.00
_cell.angle_beta   90.00
_cell.angle_gamma   90.00
#
_symmetry.space_group_name_H-M   'P 1'
#
loop_
_entity.id
_entity.type
_entity.pdbx_description
1 polymer ?
#
loop_
_entity_poly.entity_id
_entity_poly.type
_entity_poly.pdbx_seq_one_letter_code
_entity_poly.pdbx_strand_id
1 'polypeptide(L)'
;MDFERNDFIKFVTGTVAFSLFLLISCICIFVFLPAESGDAVSENVVSEVQSQQEPEYDYETLFSDPELPEVVMDFSDRVDTGLVLYRQPQSRAAVEWYYSRITNSRETAQAFLKSADENDIPLSLAFALAHTESRYKTNAVHKNTNGSVDQGLFQLNNNSFPKLNEGDFYDARTSAHYGLAHLRFCLNNAGNEIAALAMYNAGTNKVRRNSTPQITLNYISQIENYRSVLEENFATEVLALYNTEGQYKLLAKTNTRH
;
A
#
# COMPACT_ATOMS: atom_id res chain seq x y z
N MET A 1 -13.63 -42.73 -24.72
CA MET A 1 -13.56 -41.42 -24.01
C MET A 1 -12.10 -41.16 -23.55
N ASP A 2 -11.13 -41.50 -24.43
CA ASP A 2 -9.68 -41.44 -24.11
C ASP A 2 -8.92 -40.45 -25.01
N PHE A 3 -9.66 -39.57 -25.72
CA PHE A 3 -9.07 -38.67 -26.72
C PHE A 3 -8.54 -37.37 -26.11
N GLU A 4 -9.12 -36.86 -25.04
CA GLU A 4 -8.76 -35.56 -24.47
C GLU A 4 -7.45 -35.54 -23.63
N ARG A 5 -7.07 -36.67 -23.03
CA ARG A 5 -5.87 -36.73 -22.17
C ARG A 5 -4.56 -36.72 -22.98
N ASN A 6 -4.54 -37.27 -24.16
CA ASN A 6 -3.35 -37.31 -25.00
C ASN A 6 -3.05 -35.97 -25.69
N ASP A 7 -4.09 -35.17 -25.99
CA ASP A 7 -3.90 -33.86 -26.62
C ASP A 7 -3.47 -32.80 -25.63
N PHE A 8 -3.93 -32.92 -24.39
CA PHE A 8 -3.45 -32.04 -23.29
C PHE A 8 -1.96 -32.29 -22.98
N ILE A 9 -1.51 -33.54 -22.95
CA ILE A 9 -0.09 -33.87 -22.73
C ILE A 9 0.79 -33.36 -23.89
N LYS A 10 0.35 -33.43 -25.11
CA LYS A 10 1.08 -32.88 -26.29
C LYS A 10 1.17 -31.35 -26.24
N PHE A 11 0.11 -30.68 -25.79
CA PHE A 11 0.10 -29.22 -25.64
C PHE A 11 1.09 -28.75 -24.53
N VAL A 12 1.08 -29.41 -23.37
CA VAL A 12 1.99 -29.08 -22.27
C VAL A 12 3.46 -29.38 -22.64
N THR A 13 3.74 -30.50 -23.29
CA THR A 13 5.12 -30.83 -23.72
C THR A 13 5.62 -29.90 -24.84
N GLY A 14 4.73 -29.46 -25.74
CA GLY A 14 5.08 -28.50 -26.80
C GLY A 14 5.44 -27.10 -26.25
N THR A 15 4.70 -26.61 -25.27
CA THR A 15 4.97 -25.29 -24.66
C THR A 15 6.26 -25.28 -23.82
N VAL A 16 6.57 -26.36 -23.12
CA VAL A 16 7.81 -26.48 -22.33
C VAL A 16 9.03 -26.57 -23.28
N ALA A 17 8.93 -27.32 -24.39
CA ALA A 17 10.01 -27.43 -25.37
C ALA A 17 10.30 -26.09 -26.06
N PHE A 18 9.26 -25.29 -26.37
CA PHE A 18 9.40 -23.99 -27.00
C PHE A 18 10.04 -22.93 -26.05
N SER A 19 9.68 -22.95 -24.78
CA SER A 19 10.32 -22.10 -23.76
C SER A 19 11.78 -22.43 -23.53
N LEU A 20 12.16 -23.71 -23.54
CA LEU A 20 13.54 -24.15 -23.41
C LEU A 20 14.41 -23.76 -24.63
N PHE A 21 13.82 -23.79 -25.83
CA PHE A 21 14.52 -23.40 -27.04
C PHE A 21 14.81 -21.89 -27.10
N LEU A 22 13.90 -21.05 -26.64
CA LEU A 22 14.11 -19.59 -26.51
C LEU A 22 15.22 -19.25 -25.49
N LEU A 23 15.30 -19.97 -24.39
CA LEU A 23 16.34 -19.78 -23.37
C LEU A 23 17.73 -20.14 -23.89
N ILE A 24 17.86 -21.25 -24.66
CA ILE A 24 19.12 -21.68 -25.25
C ILE A 24 19.55 -20.73 -26.38
N SER A 25 18.60 -20.18 -27.15
CA SER A 25 18.89 -19.20 -28.20
C SER A 25 19.45 -17.88 -27.63
N CYS A 26 18.94 -17.41 -26.48
CA CYS A 26 19.48 -16.22 -25.81
C CYS A 26 20.89 -16.44 -25.25
N ILE A 27 21.23 -17.64 -24.78
CA ILE A 27 22.57 -17.94 -24.26
C ILE A 27 23.59 -18.04 -25.40
N CYS A 28 23.21 -18.54 -26.56
CA CYS A 28 24.12 -18.65 -27.73
C CYS A 28 24.48 -17.29 -28.34
N ILE A 29 23.65 -16.26 -28.20
CA ILE A 29 23.95 -14.90 -28.72
C ILE A 29 25.02 -14.20 -27.90
N PHE A 30 25.18 -14.55 -26.60
CA PHE A 30 26.17 -13.93 -25.71
C PHE A 30 27.57 -14.55 -25.77
N VAL A 31 27.73 -15.73 -26.41
CA VAL A 31 29.01 -16.48 -26.45
C VAL A 31 29.82 -16.25 -27.74
N PHE A 32 29.24 -15.61 -28.78
CA PHE A 32 29.89 -15.40 -30.06
C PHE A 32 30.13 -13.94 -30.46
N LEU A 33 30.51 -13.10 -29.52
CA LEU A 33 31.12 -11.80 -29.85
C LEU A 33 32.64 -11.96 -29.81
N PRO A 34 33.37 -11.73 -30.90
CA PRO A 34 34.83 -11.81 -30.90
C PRO A 34 35.38 -10.64 -30.04
N ALA A 35 36.32 -10.98 -29.18
CA ALA A 35 37.16 -10.00 -28.50
C ALA A 35 38.08 -9.34 -29.52
N GLU A 36 37.83 -8.10 -29.90
CA GLU A 36 38.83 -7.30 -30.61
C GLU A 36 39.91 -6.87 -29.63
N SER A 37 41.13 -7.31 -29.98
CA SER A 37 42.37 -6.95 -29.36
C SER A 37 42.65 -5.48 -29.59
N GLY A 38 43.05 -4.78 -28.52
CA GLY A 38 43.41 -3.38 -28.55
C GLY A 38 44.61 -3.05 -29.43
N ASP A 39 44.51 -1.89 -30.02
CA ASP A 39 45.71 -1.08 -30.36
C ASP A 39 45.46 0.36 -29.94
N ALA A 40 46.47 0.90 -29.32
CA ALA A 40 46.52 2.23 -28.78
C ALA A 40 46.47 3.29 -29.87
N VAL A 41 45.49 4.20 -29.78
CA VAL A 41 45.59 5.51 -30.48
C VAL A 41 45.05 6.59 -29.57
N SER A 42 46.00 7.41 -29.10
CA SER A 42 45.94 8.87 -28.99
C SER A 42 44.83 9.49 -28.12
N GLU A 43 45.27 10.04 -27.02
CA GLU A 43 44.71 11.18 -26.29
C GLU A 43 44.12 12.27 -27.20
N ASN A 44 43.13 12.96 -26.64
CA ASN A 44 42.53 14.22 -27.06
C ASN A 44 41.25 14.13 -27.91
N VAL A 45 40.14 13.74 -27.30
CA VAL A 45 38.86 14.44 -27.38
C VAL A 45 38.16 14.30 -26.02
N VAL A 46 38.58 15.08 -25.04
CA VAL A 46 37.72 15.47 -23.92
C VAL A 46 36.81 16.54 -24.50
N SER A 47 35.76 16.09 -25.21
CA SER A 47 34.62 16.96 -25.45
C SER A 47 33.94 17.17 -24.11
N GLU A 48 33.87 18.42 -23.69
CA GLU A 48 33.08 18.97 -22.60
C GLU A 48 31.71 18.31 -22.56
N VAL A 49 31.57 17.29 -21.75
CA VAL A 49 30.30 17.02 -21.09
C VAL A 49 30.20 18.16 -20.08
N GLN A 50 29.56 19.26 -20.48
CA GLN A 50 29.03 20.23 -19.55
C GLN A 50 28.18 19.37 -18.59
N SER A 51 28.72 19.13 -17.41
CA SER A 51 27.93 18.71 -16.27
C SER A 51 26.92 19.84 -16.09
N GLN A 52 25.71 19.61 -16.55
CA GLN A 52 24.57 20.38 -16.08
C GLN A 52 24.54 20.09 -14.57
N GLN A 53 25.19 21.00 -13.80
CA GLN A 53 24.98 21.06 -12.37
C GLN A 53 23.49 21.13 -12.18
N GLU A 54 22.89 20.09 -11.63
CA GLU A 54 21.53 20.19 -11.11
C GLU A 54 21.52 21.42 -10.20
N PRO A 55 20.53 22.30 -10.31
CA PRO A 55 20.44 23.46 -9.45
C PRO A 55 20.48 22.98 -8.01
N GLU A 56 21.53 23.35 -7.31
CA GLU A 56 21.66 23.14 -5.87
C GLU A 56 20.58 24.01 -5.22
N TYR A 57 19.44 23.40 -4.89
CA TYR A 57 18.39 24.09 -4.16
C TYR A 57 18.86 24.26 -2.73
N ASP A 58 19.09 25.50 -2.34
CA ASP A 58 19.25 25.87 -0.94
C ASP A 58 17.90 25.74 -0.23
N TYR A 59 17.65 24.55 0.27
CA TYR A 59 16.41 24.22 0.98
C TYR A 59 16.22 25.05 2.26
N GLU A 60 17.29 25.57 2.87
CA GLU A 60 17.18 26.42 4.06
C GLU A 60 16.58 27.79 3.72
N THR A 61 16.91 28.36 2.55
CA THR A 61 16.28 29.60 2.06
C THR A 61 14.84 29.38 1.60
N LEU A 62 14.52 28.24 1.02
CA LEU A 62 13.15 27.91 0.61
C LEU A 62 12.17 27.78 1.80
N PHE A 63 12.66 27.29 2.95
CA PHE A 63 11.86 27.15 4.16
C PHE A 63 11.91 28.35 5.10
N SER A 64 12.78 29.33 4.83
CA SER A 64 12.88 30.58 5.61
C SER A 64 12.17 31.76 4.97
N ASP A 65 11.52 31.58 3.83
CA ASP A 65 10.73 32.64 3.20
C ASP A 65 9.43 32.87 4.00
N PRO A 66 9.28 34.02 4.67
CA PRO A 66 8.09 34.31 5.48
C PRO A 66 6.82 34.56 4.64
N GLU A 67 6.92 34.61 3.32
CA GLU A 67 5.80 34.79 2.39
C GLU A 67 5.27 33.46 1.84
N LEU A 68 5.97 32.33 2.09
CA LEU A 68 5.37 31.03 1.82
C LEU A 68 4.22 30.83 2.82
N PRO A 69 2.97 30.72 2.36
CA PRO A 69 1.88 30.40 3.26
C PRO A 69 2.25 29.08 3.93
N GLU A 70 2.18 29.05 5.26
CA GLU A 70 2.25 27.82 6.04
C GLU A 70 1.14 26.92 5.53
N VAL A 71 1.45 26.08 4.54
CA VAL A 71 0.54 25.05 4.05
C VAL A 71 0.57 23.99 5.13
N VAL A 72 -0.09 24.30 6.23
CA VAL A 72 -0.58 23.30 7.17
C VAL A 72 -1.59 22.49 6.35
N MET A 73 -1.10 21.47 5.69
CA MET A 73 -1.97 20.47 5.09
C MET A 73 -2.60 19.70 6.25
N ASP A 74 -3.65 20.29 6.80
CA ASP A 74 -4.51 19.59 7.74
C ASP A 74 -5.21 18.48 6.97
N PHE A 75 -4.65 17.26 7.04
CA PHE A 75 -5.23 16.07 6.45
C PHE A 75 -6.52 15.65 7.14
N SER A 76 -6.89 16.32 8.26
CA SER A 76 -8.15 16.10 8.96
C SER A 76 -9.38 16.54 8.13
N ASP A 77 -9.20 17.40 7.14
CA ASP A 77 -10.28 17.95 6.32
C ASP A 77 -10.68 17.07 5.12
N ARG A 78 -10.01 15.96 4.86
CA ARG A 78 -10.57 14.95 3.94
C ARG A 78 -11.61 14.13 4.70
N VAL A 79 -12.85 14.60 4.65
CA VAL A 79 -13.99 13.83 5.12
C VAL A 79 -14.05 12.52 4.35
N ASP A 80 -13.66 11.41 4.98
CA ASP A 80 -13.78 10.08 4.36
C ASP A 80 -15.25 9.73 4.19
N THR A 81 -15.70 9.71 2.94
CA THR A 81 -17.11 9.43 2.62
C THR A 81 -17.55 8.07 3.10
N GLY A 82 -16.65 7.09 3.14
CA GLY A 82 -16.92 5.75 3.69
C GLY A 82 -17.25 5.81 5.18
N LEU A 83 -16.47 6.54 5.99
CA LEU A 83 -16.75 6.73 7.42
C LEU A 83 -18.05 7.49 7.64
N VAL A 84 -18.31 8.55 6.86
CA VAL A 84 -19.55 9.30 6.96
C VAL A 84 -20.76 8.39 6.73
N LEU A 85 -20.75 7.56 5.69
CA LEU A 85 -21.83 6.62 5.41
C LEU A 85 -21.90 5.49 6.46
N TYR A 86 -20.78 5.01 6.95
CA TYR A 86 -20.75 3.98 7.99
C TYR A 86 -21.35 4.46 9.31
N ARG A 87 -21.12 5.72 9.68
CA ARG A 87 -21.67 6.36 10.89
C ARG A 87 -23.18 6.60 10.84
N GLN A 88 -23.77 6.60 9.63
CA GLN A 88 -25.21 6.81 9.45
C GLN A 88 -25.99 5.47 9.47
N PRO A 89 -27.06 5.33 10.29
CA PRO A 89 -27.82 4.09 10.36
C PRO A 89 -28.39 3.63 9.01
N GLN A 90 -28.78 4.58 8.15
CA GLN A 90 -29.43 4.33 6.85
C GLN A 90 -28.49 3.74 5.80
N SER A 91 -27.21 4.06 5.87
CA SER A 91 -26.21 3.65 4.88
C SER A 91 -25.20 2.61 5.41
N ARG A 92 -25.14 2.42 6.73
CA ARG A 92 -24.21 1.47 7.37
C ARG A 92 -24.25 0.08 6.76
N ALA A 93 -25.45 -0.46 6.53
CA ALA A 93 -25.61 -1.81 5.99
C ALA A 93 -25.00 -1.99 4.61
N ALA A 94 -25.05 -0.97 3.75
CA ALA A 94 -24.43 -0.98 2.43
C ALA A 94 -22.91 -0.96 2.52
N VAL A 95 -22.35 -0.16 3.45
CA VAL A 95 -20.91 -0.11 3.71
C VAL A 95 -20.41 -1.47 4.25
N GLU A 96 -21.12 -2.04 5.22
CA GLU A 96 -20.80 -3.37 5.77
C GLU A 96 -20.87 -4.46 4.70
N TRP A 97 -21.88 -4.41 3.83
CA TRP A 97 -22.03 -5.36 2.72
C TRP A 97 -20.85 -5.26 1.75
N TYR A 98 -20.47 -4.04 1.34
CA TYR A 98 -19.36 -3.82 0.42
C TYR A 98 -18.06 -4.41 0.97
N TYR A 99 -17.67 -4.02 2.18
CA TYR A 99 -16.41 -4.46 2.77
C TYR A 99 -16.42 -5.94 3.18
N SER A 100 -17.60 -6.52 3.48
CA SER A 100 -17.72 -7.96 3.71
C SER A 100 -17.40 -8.78 2.45
N ARG A 101 -17.77 -8.28 1.28
CA ARG A 101 -17.39 -8.89 -0.01
C ARG A 101 -15.88 -8.75 -0.27
N ILE A 102 -15.32 -7.57 -0.01
CA ILE A 102 -13.89 -7.30 -0.21
C ILE A 102 -13.02 -8.24 0.63
N THR A 103 -13.37 -8.46 1.89
CA THR A 103 -12.61 -9.34 2.80
C THR A 103 -13.00 -10.81 2.71
N ASN A 104 -14.08 -11.13 1.99
CA ASN A 104 -14.74 -12.42 1.99
C ASN A 104 -15.07 -12.93 3.41
N SER A 105 -15.27 -12.02 4.37
CA SER A 105 -15.59 -12.32 5.77
C SER A 105 -16.32 -11.14 6.42
N ARG A 106 -17.56 -11.36 6.83
CA ARG A 106 -18.33 -10.34 7.55
C ARG A 106 -17.69 -9.98 8.88
N GLU A 107 -17.17 -10.96 9.60
CA GLU A 107 -16.51 -10.76 10.88
C GLU A 107 -15.26 -9.88 10.74
N THR A 108 -14.39 -10.17 9.77
CA THR A 108 -13.20 -9.39 9.47
C THR A 108 -13.58 -7.97 9.05
N ALA A 109 -14.56 -7.82 8.16
CA ALA A 109 -15.01 -6.49 7.73
C ALA A 109 -15.55 -5.66 8.90
N GLN A 110 -16.40 -6.24 9.75
CA GLN A 110 -16.94 -5.53 10.91
C GLN A 110 -15.86 -5.16 11.93
N ALA A 111 -14.86 -6.01 12.15
CA ALA A 111 -13.71 -5.69 12.99
C ALA A 111 -12.94 -4.48 12.46
N PHE A 112 -12.68 -4.43 11.15
CA PHE A 112 -11.98 -3.31 10.51
C PHE A 112 -12.79 -2.03 10.54
N LEU A 113 -14.06 -2.08 10.14
CA LEU A 113 -14.97 -0.94 10.14
C LEU A 113 -15.07 -0.30 11.52
N LYS A 114 -15.26 -1.13 12.56
CA LYS A 114 -15.33 -0.65 13.94
C LYS A 114 -14.01 0.01 14.37
N SER A 115 -12.88 -0.66 14.17
CA SER A 115 -11.59 -0.13 14.59
C SER A 115 -11.15 1.08 13.79
N ALA A 116 -11.52 1.19 12.51
CA ALA A 116 -11.29 2.35 11.68
C ALA A 116 -12.11 3.56 12.17
N ASP A 117 -13.38 3.35 12.50
CA ASP A 117 -14.26 4.37 13.07
C ASP A 117 -13.74 4.88 14.44
N GLU A 118 -13.36 3.97 15.35
CA GLU A 118 -12.80 4.29 16.66
C GLU A 118 -11.50 5.10 16.58
N ASN A 119 -10.71 4.90 15.52
CA ASN A 119 -9.43 5.58 15.30
C ASN A 119 -9.51 6.70 14.26
N ASP A 120 -10.69 7.02 13.73
CA ASP A 120 -10.93 8.01 12.68
C ASP A 120 -10.00 7.83 11.47
N ILE A 121 -9.87 6.59 10.99
CA ILE A 121 -9.05 6.22 9.85
C ILE A 121 -9.94 6.02 8.63
N PRO A 122 -9.61 6.62 7.46
CA PRO A 122 -10.31 6.37 6.21
C PRO A 122 -10.50 4.89 5.96
N LEU A 123 -11.74 4.46 5.64
CA LEU A 123 -12.03 3.04 5.43
C LEU A 123 -11.19 2.46 4.30
N SER A 124 -11.06 3.17 3.18
CA SER A 124 -10.23 2.76 2.05
C SER A 124 -8.77 2.50 2.46
N LEU A 125 -8.21 3.36 3.31
CA LEU A 125 -6.85 3.22 3.83
C LEU A 125 -6.72 2.01 4.75
N ALA A 126 -7.65 1.82 5.71
CA ALA A 126 -7.62 0.70 6.64
C ALA A 126 -7.65 -0.66 5.91
N PHE A 127 -8.54 -0.78 4.92
CA PHE A 127 -8.65 -2.01 4.14
C PHE A 127 -7.49 -2.21 3.16
N ALA A 128 -6.95 -1.14 2.55
CA ALA A 128 -5.79 -1.23 1.68
C ALA A 128 -4.53 -1.65 2.46
N LEU A 129 -4.33 -1.10 3.66
CA LEU A 129 -3.26 -1.52 4.56
C LEU A 129 -3.35 -3.02 4.86
N ALA A 130 -4.48 -3.49 5.38
CA ALA A 130 -4.66 -4.89 5.73
C ALA A 130 -4.52 -5.84 4.52
N HIS A 131 -4.97 -5.40 3.33
CA HIS A 131 -4.74 -6.16 2.10
C HIS A 131 -3.25 -6.29 1.77
N THR A 132 -2.49 -5.23 1.92
CA THR A 132 -1.04 -5.24 1.65
C THR A 132 -0.31 -6.10 2.67
N GLU A 133 -0.71 -6.07 3.95
CA GLU A 133 -0.12 -6.86 5.02
C GLU A 133 -0.38 -8.38 4.88
N SER A 134 -1.61 -8.77 4.66
CA SER A 134 -2.01 -10.19 4.79
C SER A 134 -2.88 -10.73 3.65
N ARG A 135 -3.34 -9.89 2.71
CA ARG A 135 -4.41 -10.25 1.77
C ARG A 135 -5.68 -10.71 2.51
N TYR A 136 -5.97 -10.10 3.66
CA TYR A 136 -7.06 -10.44 4.57
C TYR A 136 -6.99 -11.86 5.16
N LYS A 137 -5.81 -12.48 5.17
CA LYS A 137 -5.61 -13.80 5.77
C LYS A 137 -5.37 -13.65 7.27
N THR A 138 -6.29 -14.17 8.08
CA THR A 138 -6.18 -14.12 9.56
C THR A 138 -4.97 -14.86 10.08
N ASN A 139 -4.54 -15.93 9.40
CA ASN A 139 -3.41 -16.78 9.77
C ASN A 139 -2.10 -16.43 9.03
N ALA A 140 -1.98 -15.21 8.49
CA ALA A 140 -0.74 -14.78 7.85
C ALA A 140 0.40 -14.69 8.87
N VAL A 141 1.58 -15.20 8.50
CA VAL A 141 2.79 -15.21 9.35
C VAL A 141 4.00 -14.88 8.50
N HIS A 142 4.80 -13.93 8.96
CA HIS A 142 6.09 -13.61 8.38
C HIS A 142 7.19 -13.66 9.45
N LYS A 143 8.26 -14.43 9.20
CA LYS A 143 9.42 -14.54 10.09
C LYS A 143 10.51 -13.57 9.65
N ASN A 144 10.87 -12.67 10.51
CA ASN A 144 11.92 -11.68 10.27
C ASN A 144 13.32 -12.26 10.52
N THR A 145 14.33 -11.67 9.88
CA THR A 145 15.73 -12.09 10.03
C THR A 145 16.29 -11.92 11.45
N ASN A 146 15.69 -11.02 12.24
CA ASN A 146 16.04 -10.79 13.65
C ASN A 146 15.35 -11.75 14.63
N GLY A 147 14.61 -12.74 14.12
CA GLY A 147 13.87 -13.73 14.90
C GLY A 147 12.49 -13.28 15.39
N SER A 148 12.08 -12.04 15.16
CA SER A 148 10.70 -11.61 15.44
C SER A 148 9.74 -12.16 14.38
N VAL A 149 8.45 -12.17 14.71
CA VAL A 149 7.39 -12.70 13.86
C VAL A 149 6.29 -11.67 13.72
N ASP A 150 5.90 -11.38 12.48
CA ASP A 150 4.75 -10.56 12.16
C ASP A 150 3.56 -11.47 11.86
N GLN A 151 2.39 -11.18 12.46
CA GLN A 151 1.29 -12.14 12.52
C GLN A 151 -0.07 -11.47 12.29
N GLY A 152 -0.98 -12.23 11.70
CA GLY A 152 -2.39 -11.88 11.54
C GLY A 152 -2.66 -10.85 10.47
N LEU A 153 -3.86 -10.28 10.51
CA LEU A 153 -4.42 -9.41 9.47
C LEU A 153 -3.60 -8.14 9.23
N PHE A 154 -3.01 -7.57 10.27
CA PHE A 154 -2.21 -6.34 10.25
C PHE A 154 -0.72 -6.59 10.48
N GLN A 155 -0.26 -7.84 10.39
CA GLN A 155 1.14 -8.26 10.56
C GLN A 155 1.80 -7.63 11.80
N LEU A 156 1.11 -7.79 12.94
CA LEU A 156 1.59 -7.27 14.22
C LEU A 156 2.85 -8.01 14.65
N ASN A 157 3.91 -7.27 14.96
CA ASN A 157 5.18 -7.84 15.37
C ASN A 157 5.14 -8.25 16.85
N ASN A 158 5.47 -9.52 17.15
CA ASN A 158 5.41 -10.05 18.52
C ASN A 158 6.31 -9.29 19.53
N ASN A 159 7.42 -8.71 19.08
CA ASN A 159 8.28 -7.90 19.95
C ASN A 159 7.70 -6.52 20.24
N SER A 160 6.89 -5.97 19.31
CA SER A 160 6.22 -4.68 19.46
C SER A 160 4.96 -4.78 20.30
N PHE A 161 4.32 -5.95 20.34
CA PHE A 161 3.09 -6.22 21.08
C PHE A 161 3.28 -7.38 22.09
N PRO A 162 4.19 -7.23 23.09
CA PRO A 162 4.56 -8.33 24.01
C PRO A 162 3.46 -8.73 24.98
N LYS A 163 2.36 -7.99 25.04
CA LYS A 163 1.21 -8.29 25.90
C LYS A 163 0.17 -9.19 25.24
N LEU A 164 0.26 -9.37 23.91
CA LEU A 164 -0.62 -10.26 23.18
C LEU A 164 -0.17 -11.70 23.32
N ASN A 165 -1.12 -12.61 23.56
CA ASN A 165 -0.89 -14.04 23.49
C ASN A 165 -0.85 -14.50 22.03
N GLU A 166 -0.32 -15.68 21.76
CA GLU A 166 -0.18 -16.18 20.39
C GLU A 166 -1.50 -16.20 19.61
N GLY A 167 -2.59 -16.59 20.22
CA GLY A 167 -3.93 -16.61 19.59
C GLY A 167 -4.49 -15.24 19.28
N ASP A 168 -4.11 -14.21 20.04
CA ASP A 168 -4.64 -12.85 19.91
C ASP A 168 -4.25 -12.21 18.55
N PHE A 169 -3.09 -12.56 18.01
CA PHE A 169 -2.61 -12.05 16.72
C PHE A 169 -3.51 -12.48 15.55
N TYR A 170 -4.17 -13.63 15.68
CA TYR A 170 -5.03 -14.23 14.65
C TYR A 170 -6.51 -13.93 14.84
N ASP A 171 -6.89 -13.37 16.00
CA ASP A 171 -8.23 -12.86 16.21
C ASP A 171 -8.47 -11.59 15.41
N ALA A 172 -9.53 -11.56 14.60
CA ALA A 172 -9.78 -10.47 13.68
C ALA A 172 -10.00 -9.13 14.40
N ARG A 173 -10.65 -9.13 15.55
CA ARG A 173 -10.96 -7.93 16.32
C ARG A 173 -9.72 -7.38 17.01
N THR A 174 -8.95 -8.27 17.61
CA THR A 174 -7.70 -7.92 18.28
C THR A 174 -6.69 -7.39 17.27
N SER A 175 -6.49 -8.08 16.15
CA SER A 175 -5.58 -7.66 15.11
C SER A 175 -5.97 -6.31 14.50
N ALA A 176 -7.25 -6.07 14.25
CA ALA A 176 -7.76 -4.79 13.75
C ALA A 176 -7.57 -3.67 14.78
N HIS A 177 -7.90 -3.93 16.05
CA HIS A 177 -7.78 -2.95 17.13
C HIS A 177 -6.33 -2.45 17.26
N TYR A 178 -5.37 -3.35 17.40
CA TYR A 178 -3.97 -2.97 17.57
C TYR A 178 -3.34 -2.44 16.28
N GLY A 179 -3.69 -3.00 15.13
CA GLY A 179 -3.16 -2.57 13.84
C GLY A 179 -3.57 -1.15 13.48
N LEU A 180 -4.86 -0.82 13.63
CA LEU A 180 -5.36 0.51 13.31
C LEU A 180 -5.01 1.54 14.39
N ALA A 181 -4.94 1.15 15.67
CA ALA A 181 -4.39 2.02 16.71
C ALA A 181 -2.91 2.35 16.43
N HIS A 182 -2.12 1.38 15.95
CA HIS A 182 -0.74 1.63 15.54
C HIS A 182 -0.65 2.54 14.30
N LEU A 183 -1.52 2.36 13.31
CA LEU A 183 -1.59 3.26 12.17
C LEU A 183 -1.94 4.70 12.63
N ARG A 184 -2.91 4.87 13.53
CA ARG A 184 -3.26 6.19 14.09
C ARG A 184 -2.07 6.81 14.81
N PHE A 185 -1.33 6.02 15.59
CA PHE A 185 -0.09 6.49 16.21
C PHE A 185 0.91 6.99 15.16
N CYS A 186 1.10 6.27 14.07
CA CYS A 186 1.98 6.69 12.97
C CYS A 186 1.48 7.99 12.32
N LEU A 187 0.18 8.10 12.02
CA LEU A 187 -0.44 9.30 11.45
C LEU A 187 -0.25 10.53 12.35
N ASN A 188 -0.39 10.37 13.66
CA ASN A 188 -0.22 11.47 14.62
C ASN A 188 1.25 11.89 14.81
N ASN A 189 2.21 11.04 14.42
CA ASN A 189 3.65 11.29 14.60
C ASN A 189 4.40 11.58 13.28
N ALA A 190 3.73 11.48 12.15
CA ALA A 190 4.26 11.76 10.82
C ALA A 190 3.77 13.12 10.32
N GLY A 191 4.54 13.78 9.47
CA GLY A 191 4.10 15.03 8.85
C GLY A 191 3.08 14.84 7.72
N ASN A 192 2.89 13.60 7.25
CA ASN A 192 1.94 13.25 6.20
C ASN A 192 1.64 11.75 6.21
N GLU A 193 0.63 11.33 5.45
CA GLU A 193 0.17 9.93 5.37
C GLU A 193 1.24 8.99 4.80
N ILE A 194 2.00 9.43 3.80
CA ILE A 194 3.09 8.64 3.20
C ILE A 194 4.17 8.32 4.24
N ALA A 195 4.56 9.33 5.04
CA ALA A 195 5.51 9.13 6.14
C ALA A 195 4.92 8.23 7.24
N ALA A 196 3.62 8.30 7.51
CA ALA A 196 2.95 7.42 8.46
C ALA A 196 2.97 5.96 8.01
N LEU A 197 2.67 5.69 6.74
CA LEU A 197 2.76 4.35 6.15
C LEU A 197 4.22 3.83 6.15
N ALA A 198 5.18 4.71 5.89
CA ALA A 198 6.59 4.37 6.03
C ALA A 198 6.96 4.00 7.47
N MET A 199 6.46 4.76 8.46
CA MET A 199 6.67 4.48 9.89
C MET A 199 6.04 3.15 10.30
N TYR A 200 4.84 2.85 9.79
CA TYR A 200 4.16 1.57 10.04
C TYR A 200 5.01 0.39 9.59
N ASN A 201 5.50 0.43 8.33
CA ASN A 201 6.27 -0.67 7.73
C ASN A 201 7.72 -0.74 8.22
N ALA A 202 8.46 0.38 8.19
CA ALA A 202 9.90 0.39 8.46
C ALA A 202 10.26 0.75 9.90
N GLY A 203 9.30 1.26 10.66
CA GLY A 203 9.48 1.78 12.01
C GLY A 203 9.87 3.27 12.04
N THR A 204 9.33 3.96 13.04
CA THR A 204 9.46 5.42 13.24
C THR A 204 10.91 5.91 13.22
N ASN A 205 11.83 5.16 13.84
CA ASN A 205 13.23 5.57 13.93
C ASN A 205 13.97 5.60 12.57
N LYS A 206 13.63 4.68 11.65
CA LYS A 206 14.24 4.68 10.31
C LYS A 206 13.75 5.86 9.49
N VAL A 207 12.46 6.15 9.55
CA VAL A 207 11.87 7.28 8.82
C VAL A 207 12.44 8.61 9.33
N ARG A 208 12.48 8.82 10.64
CA ARG A 208 13.05 10.05 11.24
C ARG A 208 14.53 10.27 10.95
N ARG A 209 15.28 9.20 10.62
CA ARG A 209 16.69 9.28 10.23
C ARG A 209 16.90 9.34 8.72
N ASN A 210 15.87 9.58 7.94
CA ASN A 210 15.92 9.58 6.48
C ASN A 210 16.54 8.30 5.90
N SER A 211 16.29 7.15 6.54
CA SER A 211 16.82 5.84 6.13
C SER A 211 15.71 4.86 5.75
N THR A 212 14.67 5.36 5.09
CA THR A 212 13.55 4.56 4.60
C THR A 212 14.01 3.63 3.48
N PRO A 213 13.84 2.31 3.61
CA PRO A 213 14.25 1.38 2.57
C PRO A 213 13.41 1.50 1.29
N GLN A 214 14.01 1.21 0.13
CA GLN A 214 13.29 1.19 -1.15
C GLN A 214 12.06 0.26 -1.13
N ILE A 215 12.14 -0.87 -0.45
CA ILE A 215 11.02 -1.81 -0.32
C ILE A 215 9.82 -1.18 0.39
N THR A 216 10.04 -0.23 1.30
CA THR A 216 8.96 0.51 1.97
C THR A 216 8.23 1.45 1.00
N LEU A 217 8.93 2.03 0.03
CA LEU A 217 8.29 2.85 -1.02
C LEU A 217 7.39 1.98 -1.91
N ASN A 218 7.83 0.78 -2.26
CA ASN A 218 7.01 -0.18 -3.00
C ASN A 218 5.78 -0.62 -2.19
N TYR A 219 5.94 -0.83 -0.90
CA TYR A 219 4.85 -1.14 0.03
C TYR A 219 3.79 -0.02 0.04
N ILE A 220 4.21 1.25 0.17
CA ILE A 220 3.31 2.40 0.14
C ILE A 220 2.58 2.47 -1.20
N SER A 221 3.31 2.32 -2.31
CA SER A 221 2.71 2.32 -3.65
C SER A 221 1.64 1.23 -3.81
N GLN A 222 1.83 0.04 -3.23
CA GLN A 222 0.83 -1.02 -3.24
C GLN A 222 -0.43 -0.63 -2.47
N ILE A 223 -0.28 0.02 -1.30
CA ILE A 223 -1.41 0.51 -0.51
C ILE A 223 -2.21 1.55 -1.30
N GLU A 224 -1.54 2.57 -1.83
CA GLU A 224 -2.20 3.66 -2.56
C GLU A 224 -2.92 3.17 -3.82
N ASN A 225 -2.29 2.27 -4.59
CA ASN A 225 -2.91 1.68 -5.77
C ASN A 225 -4.17 0.88 -5.41
N TYR A 226 -4.10 0.05 -4.37
CA TYR A 226 -5.26 -0.74 -3.97
C TYR A 226 -6.35 0.13 -3.33
N ARG A 227 -5.97 1.15 -2.57
CA ARG A 227 -6.88 2.15 -2.03
C ARG A 227 -7.68 2.84 -3.12
N SER A 228 -7.02 3.30 -4.20
CA SER A 228 -7.70 3.93 -5.34
C SER A 228 -8.73 3.00 -5.98
N VAL A 229 -8.42 1.71 -6.11
CA VAL A 229 -9.38 0.71 -6.61
C VAL A 229 -10.58 0.55 -5.66
N LEU A 230 -10.34 0.53 -4.34
CA LEU A 230 -11.42 0.44 -3.36
C LEU A 230 -12.33 1.68 -3.42
N GLU A 231 -11.76 2.87 -3.54
CA GLU A 231 -12.50 4.14 -3.61
C GLU A 231 -13.36 4.22 -4.88
N GLU A 232 -12.82 3.83 -6.03
CA GLU A 232 -13.55 3.79 -7.31
C GLU A 232 -14.73 2.81 -7.27
N ASN A 233 -14.47 1.59 -6.77
CA ASN A 233 -15.52 0.58 -6.64
C ASN A 233 -16.58 0.98 -5.61
N PHE A 234 -16.16 1.56 -4.49
CA PHE A 234 -17.07 2.06 -3.45
C PHE A 234 -17.97 3.18 -3.99
N ALA A 235 -17.41 4.09 -4.77
CA ALA A 235 -18.19 5.15 -5.41
C ALA A 235 -19.26 4.58 -6.34
N THR A 236 -18.93 3.55 -7.11
CA THR A 236 -19.85 2.93 -8.08
C THR A 236 -20.91 2.05 -7.41
N GLU A 237 -20.52 1.27 -6.39
CA GLU A 237 -21.39 0.24 -5.80
C GLU A 237 -22.17 0.74 -4.58
N VAL A 238 -21.63 1.70 -3.83
CA VAL A 238 -22.25 2.22 -2.60
C VAL A 238 -22.74 3.64 -2.74
N LEU A 239 -21.86 4.59 -3.15
CA LEU A 239 -22.25 6.00 -3.25
C LEU A 239 -23.38 6.21 -4.26
N ALA A 240 -23.37 5.46 -5.37
CA ALA A 240 -24.42 5.55 -6.38
C ALA A 240 -25.82 5.24 -5.83
N LEU A 241 -25.92 4.42 -4.76
CA LEU A 241 -27.21 4.09 -4.11
C LEU A 241 -27.80 5.30 -3.35
N TYR A 242 -26.94 6.23 -2.92
CA TYR A 242 -27.33 7.40 -2.12
C TYR A 242 -27.27 8.69 -2.92
N ASN A 243 -27.02 8.59 -4.24
CA ASN A 243 -26.86 9.71 -5.17
C ASN A 243 -28.20 10.32 -5.61
N THR A 244 -29.16 10.47 -4.72
CA THR A 244 -30.31 11.33 -4.97
C THR A 244 -29.93 12.78 -4.66
N GLU A 245 -30.27 13.72 -5.56
CA GLU A 245 -29.87 15.16 -5.53
C GLU A 245 -30.02 15.87 -4.15
N GLY A 246 -30.79 15.31 -3.24
CA GLY A 246 -31.00 15.84 -1.88
C GLY A 246 -29.88 15.52 -0.89
N GLN A 247 -29.17 14.39 -1.03
CA GLN A 247 -28.19 13.93 -0.04
C GLN A 247 -26.80 14.53 -0.27
N TYR A 248 -26.41 14.79 -1.53
CA TYR A 248 -25.19 15.55 -1.82
C TYR A 248 -25.26 16.98 -1.30
N LYS A 249 -26.44 17.62 -1.30
CA LYS A 249 -26.63 18.95 -0.68
C LYS A 249 -26.46 18.93 0.83
N LEU A 250 -26.70 17.80 1.50
CA LEU A 250 -26.50 17.68 2.95
C LEU A 250 -25.00 17.54 3.28
N LEU A 251 -24.27 16.70 2.53
CA LEU A 251 -22.82 16.50 2.68
C LEU A 251 -22.04 17.78 2.33
N ALA A 252 -22.44 18.48 1.26
CA ALA A 252 -21.84 19.76 0.90
C ALA A 252 -22.13 20.88 1.91
N LYS A 253 -23.27 20.87 2.61
CA LYS A 253 -23.60 21.87 3.63
C LYS A 253 -22.87 21.67 4.95
N THR A 254 -22.45 20.46 5.29
CA THR A 254 -21.60 20.22 6.47
C THR A 254 -20.18 20.71 6.23
N ASN A 255 -19.69 20.73 4.97
CA ASN A 255 -18.36 21.23 4.62
C ASN A 255 -18.27 22.78 4.49
N THR A 256 -19.38 23.51 4.58
CA THR A 256 -19.38 24.99 4.48
C THR A 256 -19.62 25.72 5.81
N ARG A 257 -19.59 24.99 6.93
CA ARG A 257 -19.80 25.58 8.27
C ARG A 257 -18.59 25.34 9.21
N HIS A 258 -17.42 25.69 8.74
CA HIS A 258 -16.30 25.97 9.64
C HIS A 258 -15.45 27.11 9.07
#